data_cc391683cd855ce6d6ad9a78310d86a9
#
_entry.id   cc391683cd855ce6d6ad9a78310d86a9
#
_cell.length_a   1.000
_cell.length_b   1.000
_cell.length_c   1.000
_cell.angle_alpha   90.00
_cell.angle_beta   90.00
_cell.angle_gamma   90.00
#
_symmetry.space_group_name_H-M   'P 1'
#
loop_
_entity.id
_entity.type
_entity.pdbx_description
1 polymer ?
#
loop_
_entity_poly.entity_id
_entity_poly.type
_entity_poly.pdbx_seq_one_letter_code
_entity_poly.pdbx_strand_id
1 'polypeptide(L)'
;MLSRDAAAQVSRVLTEALPYIQRFTGKTIVIKYGGNAMENDELKNSFARDIVLMKTVGINPVVVHGGGPQIGDLLKRLNIESQFIEGMRVTDS
;
A
#
# COMPACT_ATOMS: atom_id res chain seq x y z
N MET A 1 13.60 7.98 -16.64
CA MET A 1 14.76 8.25 -15.79
C MET A 1 14.52 9.49 -14.94
N LEU A 2 14.86 9.43 -13.69
CA LEU A 2 14.69 10.57 -12.79
C LEU A 2 15.75 11.64 -13.05
N SER A 3 15.35 12.90 -12.92
CA SER A 3 16.30 13.99 -12.89
C SER A 3 17.15 13.90 -11.61
N ARG A 4 18.25 14.65 -11.56
CA ARG A 4 19.07 14.68 -10.36
C ARG A 4 18.28 15.17 -9.15
N ASP A 5 17.47 16.20 -9.32
CA ASP A 5 16.69 16.74 -8.22
C ASP A 5 15.62 15.77 -7.75
N ALA A 6 14.94 15.11 -8.70
CA ALA A 6 13.95 14.11 -8.33
C ALA A 6 14.57 12.93 -7.63
N ALA A 7 15.74 12.48 -8.09
CA ALA A 7 16.44 11.37 -7.45
C ALA A 7 16.87 11.75 -6.02
N ALA A 8 17.31 12.98 -5.81
CA ALA A 8 17.69 13.45 -4.48
C ALA A 8 16.50 13.48 -3.53
N GLN A 9 15.32 13.89 -4.02
CA GLN A 9 14.11 13.90 -3.22
C GLN A 9 13.68 12.48 -2.85
N VAL A 10 13.71 11.58 -3.80
CA VAL A 10 13.35 10.17 -3.54
C VAL A 10 14.33 9.58 -2.52
N SER A 11 15.62 9.84 -2.68
CA SER A 11 16.61 9.34 -1.75
C SER A 11 16.37 9.87 -0.34
N ARG A 12 15.99 11.13 -0.21
CA ARG A 12 15.71 11.71 1.11
C ARG A 12 14.51 11.03 1.76
N VAL A 13 13.43 10.87 1.00
CA VAL A 13 12.24 10.24 1.51
C VAL A 13 12.54 8.81 1.95
N LEU A 14 13.25 8.05 1.14
CA LEU A 14 13.60 6.68 1.48
C LEU A 14 14.50 6.62 2.72
N THR A 15 15.46 7.54 2.81
CA THR A 15 16.36 7.58 3.96
C THR A 15 15.60 7.86 5.25
N GLU A 16 14.62 8.77 5.19
CA GLU A 16 13.82 9.09 6.35
C GLU A 16 12.86 7.95 6.72
N ALA A 17 12.37 7.22 5.73
CA ALA A 17 11.45 6.11 5.94
C ALA A 17 12.16 4.83 6.38
N LEU A 18 13.44 4.69 6.07
CA LEU A 18 14.18 3.45 6.28
C LEU A 18 14.12 2.91 7.71
N PRO A 19 14.29 3.72 8.77
CA PRO A 19 14.21 3.20 10.13
C PRO A 19 12.85 2.58 10.43
N TYR A 20 11.78 3.16 9.89
CA TYR A 20 10.43 2.63 10.09
C TYR A 20 10.24 1.33 9.32
N ILE A 21 10.72 1.28 8.08
CA ILE A 21 10.63 0.07 7.27
C ILE A 21 11.38 -1.07 7.97
N GLN A 22 12.60 -0.81 8.42
CA GLN A 22 13.40 -1.82 9.12
C GLN A 22 12.72 -2.30 10.39
N ARG A 23 12.06 -1.39 11.08
CA ARG A 23 11.38 -1.73 12.33
C ARG A 23 10.17 -2.63 12.12
N PHE A 24 9.45 -2.44 11.02
CA PHE A 24 8.19 -3.13 10.79
C PHE A 24 8.28 -4.27 9.76
N THR A 25 9.37 -4.37 9.02
CA THR A 25 9.55 -5.46 8.06
C THR A 25 9.44 -6.81 8.76
N GLY A 26 8.61 -7.69 8.21
CA GLY A 26 8.37 -9.01 8.78
C GLY A 26 7.33 -9.03 9.88
N LYS A 27 6.86 -7.88 10.32
CA LYS A 27 5.87 -7.81 11.39
C LYS A 27 4.47 -7.73 10.83
N THR A 28 3.51 -8.13 11.63
CA THR A 28 2.10 -8.08 11.26
C THR A 28 1.49 -6.85 11.88
N ILE A 29 0.79 -6.07 11.07
CA ILE A 29 0.11 -4.84 11.51
C ILE A 29 -1.37 -5.01 11.21
N VAL A 30 -2.20 -4.79 12.24
CA VAL A 30 -3.64 -4.87 12.09
C VAL A 30 -4.18 -3.49 11.78
N ILE A 31 -4.94 -3.38 10.69
CA ILE A 31 -5.46 -2.10 10.21
C ILE A 31 -6.97 -2.22 10.03
N LYS A 32 -7.70 -1.27 10.59
CA LYS A 32 -9.15 -1.26 10.45
C LYS A 32 -9.54 -0.52 9.17
N TYR A 33 -10.36 -1.16 8.35
CA TYR A 33 -10.93 -0.55 7.15
C TYR A 33 -12.37 -0.15 7.45
N GLY A 34 -12.61 1.14 7.51
CA GLY A 34 -13.94 1.67 7.82
C GLY A 34 -13.88 3.18 8.00
N GLY A 35 -14.99 3.75 8.40
CA GLY A 35 -15.06 5.18 8.67
C GLY A 35 -14.72 6.01 7.45
N ASN A 36 -13.87 7.02 7.64
CA ASN A 36 -13.54 7.96 6.57
C ASN A 36 -12.90 7.30 5.35
N ALA A 37 -12.18 6.21 5.54
CA ALA A 37 -11.53 5.52 4.43
C ALA A 37 -12.54 4.95 3.43
N MET A 38 -13.81 4.86 3.81
CA MET A 38 -14.85 4.32 2.95
C MET A 38 -15.78 5.38 2.37
N GLU A 39 -15.54 6.65 2.67
CA GLU A 39 -16.48 7.70 2.30
C GLU A 39 -16.36 8.18 0.87
N ASN A 40 -15.18 8.13 0.27
CA ASN A 40 -15.03 8.54 -1.12
C ASN A 40 -13.97 7.70 -1.81
N ASP A 41 -13.98 7.77 -3.14
CA ASP A 41 -13.10 6.93 -3.94
C ASP A 41 -11.64 7.29 -3.76
N GLU A 42 -11.32 8.55 -3.54
CA GLU A 42 -9.95 8.96 -3.32
C GLU A 42 -9.37 8.32 -2.07
N LEU A 43 -10.11 8.35 -0.97
CA LEU A 43 -9.67 7.72 0.27
C LEU A 43 -9.59 6.21 0.15
N LYS A 44 -10.54 5.60 -0.57
CA LYS A 44 -10.51 4.16 -0.81
C LYS A 44 -9.27 3.76 -1.60
N ASN A 45 -8.95 4.51 -2.64
CA ASN A 45 -7.76 4.21 -3.44
C ASN A 45 -6.48 4.44 -2.66
N SER A 46 -6.44 5.48 -1.85
CA SER A 46 -5.28 5.76 -1.00
C SER A 46 -5.05 4.65 0.00
N PHE A 47 -6.12 4.16 0.62
CA PHE A 47 -6.01 3.05 1.57
C PHE A 47 -5.48 1.79 0.88
N ALA A 48 -6.01 1.46 -0.29
CA ALA A 48 -5.56 0.29 -1.03
C ALA A 48 -4.09 0.42 -1.42
N ARG A 49 -3.68 1.61 -1.85
CA ARG A 49 -2.29 1.86 -2.20
C ARG A 49 -1.36 1.67 -1.01
N ASP A 50 -1.79 2.16 0.15
CA ASP A 50 -0.99 2.02 1.36
C ASP A 50 -0.82 0.55 1.76
N ILE A 51 -1.87 -0.24 1.63
CA ILE A 51 -1.79 -1.68 1.93
C ILE A 51 -0.82 -2.39 0.99
N VAL A 52 -0.92 -2.10 -0.31
CA VAL A 52 -0.01 -2.71 -1.28
C VAL A 52 1.42 -2.28 -1.01
N LEU A 53 1.64 -1.02 -0.65
CA LEU A 53 2.96 -0.51 -0.34
C LEU A 53 3.55 -1.23 0.88
N MET A 54 2.77 -1.40 1.94
CA MET A 54 3.22 -2.14 3.11
C MET A 54 3.64 -3.55 2.75
N LYS A 55 2.82 -4.24 1.96
CA LYS A 55 3.13 -5.59 1.54
C LYS A 55 4.41 -5.62 0.71
N THR A 56 4.60 -4.64 -0.15
CA THR A 56 5.76 -4.56 -1.02
C THR A 56 7.06 -4.42 -0.22
N VAL A 57 7.03 -3.70 0.89
CA VAL A 57 8.23 -3.52 1.72
C VAL A 57 8.39 -4.59 2.79
N GLY A 58 7.57 -5.63 2.75
CA GLY A 58 7.75 -6.78 3.65
C GLY A 58 6.99 -6.70 4.96
N ILE A 59 6.07 -5.77 5.09
CA ILE A 59 5.17 -5.72 6.24
C ILE A 59 3.97 -6.62 5.94
N ASN A 60 3.41 -7.25 6.96
CA ASN A 60 2.24 -8.11 6.80
C ASN A 60 0.99 -7.39 7.31
N PRO A 61 0.25 -6.69 6.43
CA PRO A 61 -0.96 -6.02 6.87
C PRO A 61 -2.12 -7.00 6.99
N VAL A 62 -2.86 -6.88 8.08
CA VAL A 62 -4.08 -7.63 8.30
C VAL A 62 -5.21 -6.60 8.37
N VAL A 63 -6.16 -6.67 7.45
CA VAL A 63 -7.24 -5.70 7.38
C VAL A 63 -8.46 -6.25 8.08
N VAL A 64 -8.97 -5.50 9.03
CA VAL A 64 -10.21 -5.81 9.73
C VAL A 64 -11.30 -4.93 9.14
N HIS A 65 -12.43 -5.51 8.80
CA HIS A 65 -13.51 -4.80 8.12
C HIS A 65 -14.88 -5.22 8.62
N GLY A 66 -15.89 -4.45 8.23
CA GLY A 66 -17.24 -4.67 8.74
C GLY A 66 -18.10 -5.63 7.96
N GLY A 67 -17.76 -5.98 6.73
CA GLY A 67 -18.60 -6.88 5.99
C GLY A 67 -18.25 -7.06 4.53
N GLY A 68 -19.09 -7.85 3.84
CA GLY A 68 -18.85 -8.30 2.49
C GLY A 68 -18.70 -7.23 1.43
N PRO A 69 -19.62 -6.26 1.33
CA PRO A 69 -19.47 -5.22 0.31
C PRO A 69 -18.19 -4.42 0.47
N GLN A 70 -17.78 -4.18 1.70
CA GLN A 70 -16.57 -3.43 1.98
C GLN A 70 -15.33 -4.19 1.53
N ILE A 71 -15.27 -5.48 1.86
CA ILE A 71 -14.11 -6.28 1.50
C ILE A 71 -14.04 -6.50 -0.01
N GLY A 72 -15.20 -6.68 -0.66
CA GLY A 72 -15.23 -6.84 -2.10
C GLY A 72 -14.67 -5.65 -2.83
N ASP A 73 -15.06 -4.45 -2.41
CA ASP A 73 -14.55 -3.22 -3.00
C ASP A 73 -13.05 -3.07 -2.74
N LEU A 74 -12.62 -3.35 -1.52
CA LEU A 74 -11.20 -3.26 -1.18
C LEU A 74 -10.36 -4.24 -1.98
N LEU A 75 -10.79 -5.49 -2.12
CA LEU A 75 -10.07 -6.48 -2.90
C LEU A 75 -9.89 -6.05 -4.34
N LYS A 76 -10.94 -5.46 -4.91
CA LYS A 76 -10.88 -4.96 -6.27
C LYS A 76 -9.84 -3.85 -6.41
N ARG A 77 -9.83 -2.92 -5.47
CA ARG A 77 -8.87 -1.82 -5.48
C ARG A 77 -7.45 -2.29 -5.22
N LEU A 78 -7.27 -3.26 -4.33
CA LEU A 78 -5.96 -3.85 -4.07
C LEU A 78 -5.41 -4.52 -5.31
N ASN A 79 -6.24 -5.19 -6.06
CA ASN A 79 -5.81 -5.84 -7.30
C ASN A 79 -5.32 -4.81 -8.32
N ILE A 80 -6.04 -3.70 -8.46
CA ILE A 80 -5.66 -2.64 -9.38
C ILE A 80 -4.31 -2.02 -8.97
N GLU A 81 -4.17 -1.68 -7.70
CA GLU A 81 -2.94 -1.05 -7.21
C GLU A 81 -1.76 -2.00 -7.28
N SER A 82 -1.99 -3.28 -7.00
CA SER A 82 -0.94 -4.28 -7.09
C SER A 82 -0.42 -4.40 -8.51
N GLN A 83 -1.30 -4.43 -9.48
CA GLN A 83 -0.91 -4.50 -10.88
C GLN A 83 -0.13 -3.25 -11.30
N PHE A 84 -0.54 -2.10 -10.81
CA PHE A 84 0.14 -0.86 -11.12
C PHE A 84 1.57 -0.84 -10.56
N ILE A 85 1.75 -1.28 -9.32
CA ILE A 85 3.07 -1.30 -8.69
C ILE A 85 3.98 -2.33 -9.33
N GLU A 86 3.45 -3.49 -9.64
CA GLU A 86 4.23 -4.53 -10.29
C GLU A 86 4.54 -4.21 -11.74
N GLY A 87 3.76 -3.31 -12.32
CA GLY A 87 4.07 -2.71 -13.60
C GLY A 87 4.34 -3.69 -14.70
N MET A 88 5.59 -3.79 -15.07
CA MET A 88 6.02 -4.61 -16.19
C MET A 88 6.22 -6.07 -15.83
N ARG A 89 6.02 -6.42 -14.58
CA ARG A 89 6.26 -7.79 -14.17
C ARG A 89 5.13 -8.69 -14.59
N VAL A 90 5.48 -9.80 -15.17
CA VAL A 90 4.52 -10.84 -15.52
C VAL A 90 4.39 -11.75 -14.33
N THR A 91 3.20 -11.78 -13.73
CA THR A 91 2.95 -12.62 -12.57
C THR A 91 1.90 -13.63 -12.93
N ASP A 92 2.15 -14.84 -12.54
CA ASP A 92 1.26 -15.93 -12.84
C ASP A 92 0.52 -16.48 -11.67
N SER A 93 0.73 -15.92 -10.55
CA SER A 93 0.13 -16.56 -9.39
C SER A 93 -0.89 -15.76 -8.73
#